data_5fd86ca80bb18318f13a44995b712dc8
#
_entry.id   5fd86ca80bb18318f13a44995b712dc8
#
_cell.length_a   1.000
_cell.length_b   1.000
_cell.length_c   1.000
_cell.angle_alpha   90.00
_cell.angle_beta   90.00
_cell.angle_gamma   90.00
#
_symmetry.space_group_name_H-M   'P 1'
#
loop_
_entity.id
_entity.type
_entity.pdbx_description
1 polymer ?
#
loop_
_entity_poly.entity_id
_entity_poly.type
_entity_poly.pdbx_seq_one_letter_code
_entity_poly.pdbx_strand_id
1 'polypeptide(L)'
;MSKVLVETSARHVHVSEKDLETLFGPGYQLTVKKMLSQPGQYACAERVDVVGEKKTLTGVSILGPCRKETQVELSLTDARSIGVKAPIRESGDLEGSGACKLVGPKGEVVLEKGVIAAKRHIHMTPADAEAFGCKDKDVVSVKIDSDGRALVFGDVVVRVSPSYALAMHIDTDESNAACAGRDTMGEIVR
;
A
#
# COMPACT_ATOMS: atom_id res chain seq x y z
N MET A 1 17.48 19.26 9.61
CA MET A 1 16.69 18.06 9.92
C MET A 1 16.22 17.46 8.61
N SER A 2 16.40 16.16 8.43
CA SER A 2 16.09 15.49 7.16
C SER A 2 14.60 15.22 7.06
N LYS A 3 13.96 15.72 6.00
CA LYS A 3 12.53 15.55 5.75
C LYS A 3 12.31 14.48 4.70
N VAL A 4 11.22 13.73 4.82
CA VAL A 4 10.78 12.71 3.89
C VAL A 4 9.40 13.07 3.34
N LEU A 5 9.20 12.90 2.03
CA LEU A 5 7.88 13.07 1.42
C LEU A 5 6.93 12.00 1.97
N VAL A 6 5.72 12.39 2.36
CA VAL A 6 4.69 11.47 2.85
C VAL A 6 3.65 11.27 1.75
N GLU A 7 3.54 10.03 1.28
CA GLU A 7 2.62 9.65 0.23
C GLU A 7 1.46 8.82 0.78
N THR A 8 0.26 9.13 0.32
CA THR A 8 -0.93 8.35 0.64
C THR A 8 -1.06 7.17 -0.30
N SER A 9 -0.96 5.97 0.24
CA SER A 9 -1.27 4.71 -0.45
C SER A 9 -2.75 4.39 -0.24
N ALA A 10 -3.60 4.83 -1.17
CA ALA A 10 -5.01 4.47 -1.16
C ALA A 10 -5.19 2.98 -1.47
N ARG A 11 -6.40 2.45 -1.20
CA ARG A 11 -6.75 1.05 -1.49
C ARG A 11 -6.35 0.61 -2.89
N HIS A 12 -5.74 -0.55 -3.00
CA HIS A 12 -5.29 -1.11 -4.28
C HIS A 12 -5.11 -2.63 -4.19
N VAL A 13 -4.91 -3.25 -5.33
CA VAL A 13 -4.66 -4.68 -5.48
C VAL A 13 -3.34 -4.89 -6.23
N HIS A 14 -2.52 -5.81 -5.74
CA HIS A 14 -1.45 -6.43 -6.51
C HIS A 14 -1.92 -7.83 -6.92
N VAL A 15 -1.83 -8.18 -8.18
CA VAL A 15 -2.28 -9.48 -8.68
C VAL A 15 -1.10 -10.39 -9.00
N SER A 16 -1.32 -11.70 -8.88
CA SER A 16 -0.43 -12.70 -9.48
C SER A 16 -0.74 -12.82 -10.98
N GLU A 17 0.20 -13.31 -11.77
CA GLU A 17 -0.04 -13.57 -13.20
C GLU A 17 -1.23 -14.51 -13.41
N LYS A 18 -1.33 -15.58 -12.62
CA LYS A 18 -2.45 -16.52 -12.66
C LYS A 18 -3.80 -15.85 -12.41
N ASP A 19 -3.87 -15.00 -11.38
CA ASP A 19 -5.12 -14.34 -11.03
C ASP A 19 -5.46 -13.22 -12.02
N LEU A 20 -4.44 -12.56 -12.60
CA LEU A 20 -4.64 -11.62 -13.69
C LEU A 20 -5.31 -12.29 -14.89
N GLU A 21 -4.83 -13.46 -15.30
CA GLU A 21 -5.47 -14.21 -16.41
C GLU A 21 -6.89 -14.65 -16.07
N THR A 22 -7.14 -15.04 -14.83
CA THR A 22 -8.50 -15.40 -14.40
C THR A 22 -9.45 -14.20 -14.45
N LEU A 23 -8.99 -13.01 -14.04
CA LEU A 23 -9.80 -11.80 -13.96
C LEU A 23 -10.00 -11.11 -15.33
N PHE A 24 -9.02 -11.19 -16.24
CA PHE A 24 -9.00 -10.43 -17.49
C PHE A 24 -8.91 -11.30 -18.75
N GLY A 25 -8.60 -12.58 -18.62
CA GLY A 25 -8.47 -13.53 -19.71
C GLY A 25 -7.03 -14.01 -19.91
N PRO A 26 -6.84 -15.18 -20.56
CA PRO A 26 -5.51 -15.77 -20.78
C PRO A 26 -4.57 -14.84 -21.55
N GLY A 27 -3.32 -14.76 -21.11
CA GLY A 27 -2.27 -13.94 -21.75
C GLY A 27 -2.46 -12.43 -21.57
N TYR A 28 -3.38 -11.99 -20.72
CA TYR A 28 -3.62 -10.57 -20.48
C TYR A 28 -2.39 -9.91 -19.82
N GLN A 29 -2.08 -8.69 -20.23
CA GLN A 29 -0.99 -7.89 -19.69
C GLN A 29 -1.52 -6.58 -19.11
N LEU A 30 -0.98 -6.16 -17.97
CA LEU A 30 -1.34 -4.91 -17.31
C LEU A 30 -0.94 -3.70 -18.16
N THR A 31 -1.84 -2.75 -18.30
CA THR A 31 -1.62 -1.50 -19.02
C THR A 31 -1.14 -0.40 -18.08
N VAL A 32 0.05 0.13 -18.32
CA VAL A 32 0.60 1.24 -17.52
C VAL A 32 -0.22 2.50 -17.75
N LYS A 33 -0.84 3.01 -16.68
CA LYS A 33 -1.54 4.29 -16.68
C LYS A 33 -0.66 5.43 -16.16
N LYS A 34 0.11 5.18 -15.11
CA LYS A 34 0.96 6.18 -14.46
C LYS A 34 2.06 5.50 -13.66
N MET A 35 3.30 5.94 -13.83
CA MET A 35 4.40 5.52 -12.96
C MET A 35 4.19 6.06 -11.55
N LEU A 36 4.57 5.27 -10.55
CA LEU A 36 4.58 5.65 -9.13
C LEU A 36 5.96 6.18 -8.73
N SER A 37 6.06 6.72 -7.53
CA SER A 37 7.32 7.23 -6.96
C SER A 37 8.36 6.13 -6.78
N GLN A 38 7.91 4.92 -6.43
CA GLN A 38 8.81 3.78 -6.29
C GLN A 38 9.21 3.22 -7.65
N PRO A 39 10.53 3.08 -7.92
CA PRO A 39 11.02 2.60 -9.21
C PRO A 39 10.41 1.25 -9.61
N GLY A 40 10.01 1.13 -10.87
CA GLY A 40 9.43 -0.09 -11.43
C GLY A 40 7.98 -0.35 -11.05
N GLN A 41 7.37 0.45 -10.18
CA GLN A 41 5.96 0.34 -9.83
C GLN A 41 5.10 1.32 -10.63
N TYR A 42 3.88 0.91 -10.94
CA TYR A 42 2.95 1.72 -11.72
C TYR A 42 1.49 1.44 -11.36
N ALA A 43 0.66 2.46 -11.46
CA ALA A 43 -0.79 2.29 -11.45
C ALA A 43 -1.26 1.81 -12.81
N CYS A 44 -2.13 0.81 -12.84
CA CYS A 44 -2.68 0.23 -14.07
C CYS A 44 -3.98 0.92 -14.50
N ALA A 45 -4.34 0.75 -15.76
CA ALA A 45 -5.65 1.14 -16.26
C ALA A 45 -6.75 0.20 -15.72
N GLU A 46 -6.39 -1.06 -15.46
CA GLU A 46 -7.24 -2.12 -15.00
C GLU A 46 -7.73 -1.87 -13.57
N ARG A 47 -8.95 -2.30 -13.33
CA ARG A 47 -9.61 -2.23 -12.03
C ARG A 47 -10.39 -3.50 -11.77
N VAL A 48 -10.54 -3.83 -10.49
CA VAL A 48 -11.31 -4.98 -10.01
C VAL A 48 -12.23 -4.54 -8.87
N ASP A 49 -13.29 -5.31 -8.66
CA ASP A 49 -14.12 -5.15 -7.49
C ASP A 49 -13.60 -6.05 -6.37
N VAL A 50 -13.52 -5.52 -5.16
CA VAL A 50 -13.17 -6.25 -3.94
C VAL A 50 -14.45 -6.52 -3.16
N VAL A 51 -14.87 -7.76 -3.14
CA VAL A 51 -16.13 -8.21 -2.53
C VAL A 51 -15.84 -8.79 -1.15
N GLY A 52 -16.35 -8.14 -0.12
CA GLY A 52 -16.33 -8.63 1.24
C GLY A 52 -17.68 -9.22 1.66
N GLU A 53 -17.81 -9.57 2.93
CA GLU A 53 -19.05 -10.17 3.47
C GLU A 53 -20.23 -9.20 3.50
N LYS A 54 -19.98 -7.91 3.68
CA LYS A 54 -21.02 -6.89 3.87
C LYS A 54 -21.29 -6.06 2.62
N LYS A 55 -20.21 -5.67 1.92
CA LYS A 55 -20.28 -4.75 0.78
C LYS A 55 -19.16 -5.06 -0.22
N THR A 56 -19.24 -4.40 -1.36
CA THR A 56 -18.22 -4.43 -2.42
C THR A 56 -17.59 -3.05 -2.55
N LEU A 57 -16.25 -3.01 -2.63
CA LEU A 57 -15.50 -1.84 -3.09
C LEU A 57 -15.33 -1.98 -4.60
N THR A 58 -16.03 -1.14 -5.35
CA THR A 58 -16.00 -1.21 -6.82
C THR A 58 -14.83 -0.42 -7.40
N GLY A 59 -14.28 -0.94 -8.49
CA GLY A 59 -13.29 -0.24 -9.30
C GLY A 59 -11.97 0.04 -8.58
N VAL A 60 -11.50 -0.88 -7.73
CA VAL A 60 -10.23 -0.77 -7.02
C VAL A 60 -9.08 -0.89 -8.02
N SER A 61 -8.11 0.01 -7.93
CA SER A 61 -6.96 0.06 -8.83
C SER A 61 -6.04 -1.13 -8.66
N ILE A 62 -5.53 -1.64 -9.77
CA ILE A 62 -4.41 -2.58 -9.74
C ILE A 62 -3.10 -1.79 -9.82
N LEU A 63 -2.12 -2.21 -9.01
CA LEU A 63 -0.74 -1.72 -9.10
C LEU A 63 0.15 -2.85 -9.62
N GLY A 64 0.91 -2.53 -10.66
CA GLY A 64 1.89 -3.43 -11.25
C GLY A 64 3.32 -3.16 -10.79
N PRO A 65 4.22 -4.07 -11.13
CA PRO A 65 4.02 -5.32 -11.89
C PRO A 65 3.31 -6.41 -11.09
N CYS A 66 2.97 -7.54 -11.76
CA CYS A 66 2.44 -8.72 -11.09
C CYS A 66 3.39 -9.22 -10.01
N ARG A 67 2.82 -9.81 -8.96
CA ARG A 67 3.54 -10.39 -7.82
C ARG A 67 3.40 -11.91 -7.80
N LYS A 68 4.12 -12.56 -6.89
CA LYS A 68 4.00 -14.03 -6.70
C LYS A 68 2.62 -14.43 -6.18
N GLU A 69 2.08 -13.64 -5.27
CA GLU A 69 0.76 -13.83 -4.66
C GLU A 69 -0.07 -12.56 -4.79
N THR A 70 -1.37 -12.74 -4.93
CA THR A 70 -2.32 -11.63 -4.97
C THR A 70 -2.51 -11.06 -3.57
N GLN A 71 -2.46 -9.72 -3.48
CA GLN A 71 -2.56 -8.97 -2.23
C GLN A 71 -3.50 -7.79 -2.41
N VAL A 72 -4.35 -7.56 -1.42
CA VAL A 72 -5.27 -6.42 -1.35
C VAL A 72 -4.86 -5.55 -0.17
N GLU A 73 -4.52 -4.30 -0.42
CA GLU A 73 -4.21 -3.32 0.61
C GLU A 73 -5.40 -2.39 0.81
N LEU A 74 -5.91 -2.36 2.03
CA LEU A 74 -7.05 -1.54 2.43
C LEU A 74 -6.69 -0.73 3.67
N SER A 75 -7.32 0.44 3.83
CA SER A 75 -7.36 1.05 5.15
C SER A 75 -8.27 0.23 6.09
N LEU A 76 -8.11 0.42 7.39
CA LEU A 76 -8.97 -0.26 8.37
C LEU A 76 -10.45 0.14 8.22
N THR A 77 -10.73 1.38 7.83
CA THR A 77 -12.09 1.85 7.52
C THR A 77 -12.68 1.12 6.32
N ASP A 78 -11.92 1.01 5.23
CA ASP A 78 -12.36 0.27 4.04
C ASP A 78 -12.64 -1.20 4.37
N ALA A 79 -11.69 -1.87 5.02
CA ALA A 79 -11.82 -3.28 5.42
C ALA A 79 -13.06 -3.52 6.30
N ARG A 80 -13.26 -2.66 7.31
CA ARG A 80 -14.43 -2.72 8.19
C ARG A 80 -15.73 -2.49 7.40
N SER A 81 -15.73 -1.60 6.43
CA SER A 81 -16.91 -1.28 5.62
C SER A 81 -17.42 -2.46 4.82
N ILE A 82 -16.50 -3.27 4.29
CA ILE A 82 -16.83 -4.48 3.52
C ILE A 82 -16.93 -5.75 4.36
N GLY A 83 -16.66 -5.66 5.67
CA GLY A 83 -16.75 -6.80 6.59
C GLY A 83 -15.57 -7.75 6.52
N VAL A 84 -14.39 -7.28 6.11
CA VAL A 84 -13.15 -8.07 6.03
C VAL A 84 -12.23 -7.72 7.18
N LYS A 85 -11.56 -8.71 7.76
CA LYS A 85 -10.52 -8.50 8.75
C LYS A 85 -9.19 -8.27 8.02
N ALA A 86 -8.66 -7.06 8.10
CA ALA A 86 -7.35 -6.71 7.54
C ALA A 86 -6.35 -6.50 8.68
N PRO A 87 -5.50 -7.49 9.01
CA PRO A 87 -4.45 -7.29 9.99
C PRO A 87 -3.40 -6.32 9.44
N ILE A 88 -2.77 -5.55 10.35
CA ILE A 88 -1.65 -4.69 10.01
C ILE A 88 -0.43 -5.59 9.72
N ARG A 89 0.07 -5.54 8.48
CA ARG A 89 1.19 -6.35 8.00
C ARG A 89 2.12 -5.53 7.12
N GLU A 90 3.38 -5.91 7.06
CA GLU A 90 4.25 -5.45 5.98
C GLU A 90 3.76 -6.05 4.65
N SER A 91 3.82 -5.26 3.58
CA SER A 91 3.48 -5.72 2.23
C SER A 91 4.30 -6.96 1.85
N GLY A 92 3.61 -8.03 1.46
CA GLY A 92 4.18 -9.36 1.19
C GLY A 92 4.06 -10.36 2.34
N ASP A 93 3.76 -9.94 3.55
CA ASP A 93 3.44 -10.82 4.69
C ASP A 93 1.93 -11.10 4.72
N LEU A 94 1.51 -12.20 4.11
CA LEU A 94 0.11 -12.55 3.92
C LEU A 94 -0.39 -13.66 4.85
N GLU A 95 0.46 -14.21 5.69
CA GLU A 95 0.06 -15.29 6.58
C GLU A 95 -0.95 -14.81 7.63
N GLY A 96 -2.09 -15.51 7.73
CA GLY A 96 -3.20 -15.14 8.62
C GLY A 96 -3.89 -13.82 8.27
N SER A 97 -3.71 -13.32 7.03
CA SER A 97 -4.40 -12.14 6.52
C SER A 97 -5.86 -12.44 6.14
N GLY A 98 -6.62 -11.40 5.83
CA GLY A 98 -8.06 -11.51 5.54
C GLY A 98 -8.36 -12.16 4.19
N ALA A 99 -9.55 -12.72 4.08
CA ALA A 99 -10.11 -13.30 2.86
C ALA A 99 -11.02 -12.30 2.15
N CYS A 100 -11.11 -12.38 0.82
CA CYS A 100 -12.08 -11.64 0.03
C CYS A 100 -12.27 -12.31 -1.34
N LYS A 101 -13.20 -11.81 -2.13
CA LYS A 101 -13.32 -12.19 -3.54
C LYS A 101 -12.99 -11.00 -4.43
N LEU A 102 -12.19 -11.22 -5.46
CA LEU A 102 -11.95 -10.26 -6.53
C LEU A 102 -12.84 -10.59 -7.72
N VAL A 103 -13.42 -9.55 -8.33
CA VAL A 103 -14.25 -9.71 -9.54
C VAL A 103 -13.65 -8.80 -10.62
N GLY A 104 -13.31 -9.41 -11.73
CA GLY A 104 -12.85 -8.75 -12.95
C GLY A 104 -13.83 -8.91 -14.10
N PRO A 105 -13.53 -8.37 -15.28
CA PRO A 105 -14.43 -8.38 -16.43
C PRO A 105 -14.62 -9.79 -17.05
N LYS A 106 -13.76 -10.76 -16.77
CA LYS A 106 -13.79 -12.11 -17.37
C LYS A 106 -13.98 -13.23 -16.35
N GLY A 107 -13.80 -12.95 -15.07
CA GLY A 107 -13.92 -13.97 -14.04
C GLY A 107 -13.73 -13.41 -12.64
N GLU A 108 -13.71 -14.32 -11.68
CA GLU A 108 -13.54 -14.00 -10.28
C GLU A 108 -12.48 -14.90 -9.62
N VAL A 109 -11.84 -14.38 -8.58
CA VAL A 109 -10.84 -15.08 -7.77
C VAL A 109 -11.26 -15.00 -6.30
N VAL A 110 -11.34 -16.14 -5.65
CA VAL A 110 -11.52 -16.20 -4.19
C VAL A 110 -10.15 -16.26 -3.53
N LEU A 111 -9.89 -15.29 -2.67
CA LEU A 111 -8.67 -15.21 -1.87
C LEU A 111 -8.99 -15.66 -0.46
N GLU A 112 -8.46 -16.81 -0.04
CA GLU A 112 -8.56 -17.30 1.35
C GLU A 112 -7.69 -16.48 2.31
N LYS A 113 -6.64 -15.81 1.77
CA LYS A 113 -5.76 -14.85 2.42
C LYS A 113 -5.33 -13.79 1.42
N GLY A 114 -4.82 -12.67 1.87
CA GLY A 114 -4.27 -11.63 0.99
C GLY A 114 -4.72 -10.22 1.33
N VAL A 115 -5.73 -10.04 2.19
CA VAL A 115 -6.19 -8.70 2.58
C VAL A 115 -5.45 -8.24 3.82
N ILE A 116 -4.74 -7.12 3.71
CA ILE A 116 -3.99 -6.49 4.80
C ILE A 116 -4.29 -4.99 4.89
N ALA A 117 -4.06 -4.40 6.06
CA ALA A 117 -3.76 -2.99 6.19
C ALA A 117 -2.23 -2.86 6.21
N ALA A 118 -1.68 -2.20 5.18
CA ALA A 118 -0.23 -2.10 5.05
C ALA A 118 0.36 -1.31 6.22
N LYS A 119 1.37 -1.88 6.88
CA LYS A 119 2.09 -1.18 7.93
C LYS A 119 2.78 0.05 7.35
N ARG A 120 2.59 1.21 7.98
CA ARG A 120 3.25 2.45 7.57
C ARG A 120 4.77 2.29 7.56
N HIS A 121 5.42 2.80 6.53
CA HIS A 121 6.86 2.57 6.35
C HIS A 121 7.51 3.68 5.54
N ILE A 122 8.85 3.75 5.66
CA ILE A 122 9.67 4.62 4.84
C ILE A 122 10.55 3.74 3.94
N HIS A 123 10.49 3.97 2.63
CA HIS A 123 11.46 3.44 1.70
C HIS A 123 12.68 4.33 1.68
N MET A 124 13.87 3.74 1.77
CA MET A 124 15.16 4.42 1.75
C MET A 124 16.15 3.68 0.86
N THR A 125 17.00 4.40 0.16
CA THR A 125 18.24 3.81 -0.36
C THR A 125 19.23 3.63 0.79
N PRO A 126 20.34 2.85 0.62
CA PRO A 126 21.39 2.79 1.63
C PRO A 126 21.98 4.16 1.99
N ALA A 127 22.12 5.05 1.00
CA ALA A 127 22.62 6.42 1.21
C ALA A 127 21.63 7.28 2.03
N ASP A 128 20.33 7.14 1.77
CA ASP A 128 19.30 7.81 2.58
C ASP A 128 19.33 7.30 4.02
N ALA A 129 19.42 5.99 4.21
CA ALA A 129 19.46 5.37 5.53
C ALA A 129 20.66 5.87 6.34
N GLU A 130 21.84 5.99 5.74
CA GLU A 130 23.03 6.59 6.35
C GLU A 130 22.79 8.05 6.72
N ALA A 131 22.25 8.86 5.79
CA ALA A 131 21.98 10.29 6.00
C ALA A 131 20.96 10.54 7.12
N PHE A 132 19.96 9.65 7.27
CA PHE A 132 18.97 9.70 8.32
C PHE A 132 19.41 8.98 9.61
N GLY A 133 20.55 8.30 9.60
CA GLY A 133 21.05 7.50 10.71
C GLY A 133 20.15 6.32 11.07
N CYS A 134 19.53 5.72 10.05
CA CYS A 134 18.61 4.59 10.17
C CYS A 134 19.22 3.32 9.56
N LYS A 135 18.65 2.18 9.92
CA LYS A 135 18.99 0.87 9.34
C LYS A 135 17.70 0.19 8.86
N ASP A 136 17.87 -0.82 8.00
CA ASP A 136 16.74 -1.66 7.60
C ASP A 136 16.05 -2.29 8.82
N LYS A 137 14.72 -2.24 8.81
CA LYS A 137 13.84 -2.71 9.91
C LYS A 137 13.88 -1.89 11.20
N ASP A 138 14.56 -0.76 11.24
CA ASP A 138 14.36 0.18 12.34
C ASP A 138 12.90 0.62 12.42
N VAL A 139 12.43 0.83 13.64
CA VAL A 139 11.10 1.39 13.90
C VAL A 139 11.29 2.79 14.45
N VAL A 140 10.75 3.77 13.76
CA VAL A 140 10.92 5.19 14.07
C VAL A 140 9.57 5.88 14.28
N SER A 141 9.62 7.10 14.81
CA SER A 141 8.47 8.00 14.86
C SER A 141 8.65 9.10 13.81
N VAL A 142 7.54 9.51 13.17
CA VAL A 142 7.55 10.58 12.17
C VAL A 142 6.52 11.63 12.54
N LYS A 143 7.00 12.85 12.73
CA LYS A 143 6.17 14.03 12.95
C LYS A 143 5.71 14.59 11.62
N ILE A 144 4.42 14.85 11.52
CA ILE A 144 3.80 15.57 10.40
C ILE A 144 3.20 16.85 10.95
N ASP A 145 3.70 17.99 10.47
CA ASP A 145 3.12 19.29 10.76
C ASP A 145 2.09 19.60 9.66
N SER A 146 0.82 19.68 10.06
CA SER A 146 -0.28 20.05 9.19
C SER A 146 -1.18 21.05 9.89
N ASP A 147 -1.96 21.80 9.12
CA ASP A 147 -2.85 22.80 9.67
C ASP A 147 -4.00 22.16 10.46
N GLY A 148 -3.96 22.32 11.77
CA GLY A 148 -4.98 21.86 12.72
C GLY A 148 -4.99 20.35 13.01
N ARG A 149 -4.13 19.55 12.36
CA ARG A 149 -4.06 18.10 12.56
C ARG A 149 -2.64 17.56 12.65
N ALA A 150 -1.71 18.37 13.13
CA ALA A 150 -0.34 17.90 13.37
C ALA A 150 -0.31 16.70 14.34
N LEU A 151 0.46 15.69 14.01
CA LEU A 151 0.60 14.49 14.83
C LEU A 151 1.97 13.82 14.63
N VAL A 152 2.27 12.85 15.49
CA VAL A 152 3.43 11.98 15.38
C VAL A 152 2.94 10.54 15.16
N PHE A 153 3.30 9.98 14.01
CA PHE A 153 3.12 8.54 13.78
C PHE A 153 4.26 7.77 14.42
N GLY A 154 3.96 6.90 15.38
CA GLY A 154 4.87 5.86 15.85
C GLY A 154 4.85 4.64 14.92
N ASP A 155 5.62 3.60 15.28
CA ASP A 155 5.63 2.29 14.58
C ASP A 155 5.89 2.37 13.06
N VAL A 156 6.63 3.36 12.60
CA VAL A 156 7.00 3.52 11.19
C VAL A 156 8.22 2.64 10.89
N VAL A 157 8.06 1.65 10.03
CA VAL A 157 9.16 0.74 9.67
C VAL A 157 10.03 1.34 8.58
N VAL A 158 11.34 1.37 8.81
CA VAL A 158 12.33 1.72 7.78
C VAL A 158 12.61 0.48 6.92
N ARG A 159 12.51 0.64 5.60
CA ARG A 159 12.82 -0.40 4.61
C ARG A 159 13.94 0.12 3.71
N VAL A 160 15.06 -0.59 3.69
CA VAL A 160 16.24 -0.17 2.94
C VAL A 160 16.51 -1.10 1.76
N SER A 161 16.61 -0.53 0.57
CA SER A 161 17.01 -1.25 -0.65
C SER A 161 17.61 -0.28 -1.67
N PRO A 162 18.63 -0.69 -2.45
CA PRO A 162 19.16 0.14 -3.52
C PRO A 162 18.15 0.42 -4.64
N SER A 163 17.07 -0.36 -4.70
CA SER A 163 16.00 -0.20 -5.70
C SER A 163 14.88 0.74 -5.26
N TYR A 164 14.92 1.30 -4.05
CA TYR A 164 13.89 2.19 -3.54
C TYR A 164 14.16 3.67 -3.88
N ALA A 165 13.12 4.47 -3.74
CA ALA A 165 13.19 5.93 -3.70
C ALA A 165 12.69 6.41 -2.33
N LEU A 166 13.29 7.48 -1.81
CA LEU A 166 12.97 8.01 -0.48
C LEU A 166 11.53 8.52 -0.42
N ALA A 167 10.66 7.82 0.27
CA ALA A 167 9.28 8.25 0.58
C ALA A 167 8.72 7.47 1.76
N MET A 168 7.88 8.10 2.56
CA MET A 168 7.04 7.47 3.57
C MET A 168 5.68 7.15 2.96
N HIS A 169 5.16 5.96 3.23
CA HIS A 169 3.84 5.53 2.80
C HIS A 169 2.93 5.30 4.00
N ILE A 170 1.76 5.92 3.95
CA ILE A 170 0.67 5.79 4.91
C ILE A 170 -0.63 5.48 4.17
N ASP A 171 -1.61 4.89 4.84
CA ASP A 171 -2.90 4.62 4.24
C ASP A 171 -3.84 5.85 4.24
N THR A 172 -5.06 5.69 3.74
CA THR A 172 -6.03 6.77 3.65
C THR A 172 -6.53 7.23 5.02
N ASP A 173 -6.69 6.32 5.99
CA ASP A 173 -7.12 6.66 7.35
C ASP A 173 -6.04 7.50 8.06
N GLU A 174 -4.80 7.08 7.92
CA GLU A 174 -3.63 7.77 8.47
C GLU A 174 -3.44 9.16 7.81
N SER A 175 -3.58 9.21 6.49
CA SER A 175 -3.51 10.46 5.72
C SER A 175 -4.59 11.45 6.17
N ASN A 176 -5.83 10.99 6.34
CA ASN A 176 -6.93 11.81 6.85
C ASN A 176 -6.69 12.28 8.29
N ALA A 177 -6.12 11.41 9.14
CA ALA A 177 -5.79 11.78 10.51
C ALA A 177 -4.76 12.91 10.58
N ALA A 178 -3.77 12.87 9.70
CA ALA A 178 -2.69 13.88 9.61
C ALA A 178 -3.04 15.07 8.73
N CYS A 179 -4.19 15.10 8.05
CA CYS A 179 -4.50 16.06 6.98
C CYS A 179 -3.38 16.12 5.93
N ALA A 180 -2.81 14.95 5.59
CA ALA A 180 -1.70 14.86 4.66
C ALA A 180 -2.16 15.09 3.21
N GLY A 181 -1.56 16.07 2.56
CA GLY A 181 -1.77 16.40 1.15
C GLY A 181 -0.58 15.94 0.28
N ARG A 182 -0.62 16.36 -0.99
CA ARG A 182 0.37 15.93 -2.01
C ARG A 182 1.82 16.25 -1.64
N ASP A 183 2.06 17.40 -0.99
CA ASP A 183 3.41 17.90 -0.70
C ASP A 183 3.74 17.82 0.80
N THR A 184 3.05 16.93 1.51
CA THR A 184 3.23 16.76 2.95
C THR A 184 4.60 16.15 3.23
N MET A 185 5.36 16.81 4.12
CA MET A 185 6.66 16.33 4.56
C MET A 185 6.60 15.84 6.00
N GLY A 186 7.25 14.72 6.26
CA GLY A 186 7.45 14.16 7.60
C GLY A 186 8.87 14.38 8.08
N GLU A 187 9.04 14.45 9.39
CA GLU A 187 10.34 14.53 10.04
C GLU A 187 10.49 13.37 11.02
N ILE A 188 11.58 12.60 10.89
CA ILE A 188 11.89 11.52 11.85
C ILE A 188 12.26 12.16 13.18
N VAL A 189 11.53 11.77 14.23
CA VAL A 189 11.77 12.19 15.62
C VAL A 189 12.17 10.97 16.46
N ARG A 190 13.14 11.18 17.37
CA ARG A 190 13.73 10.14 18.23
C ARG A 190 13.45 10.45 19.68
#